data_d826a7f99c8002fa17ae05f68356c3f0
#
_entry.id   d826a7f99c8002fa17ae05f68356c3f0
#
_cell.length_a   1.000
_cell.length_b   1.000
_cell.length_c   1.000
_cell.angle_alpha   90.00
_cell.angle_beta   90.00
_cell.angle_gamma   90.00
#
_symmetry.space_group_name_H-M   'P 1'
#
loop_
_entity.id
_entity.type
_entity.pdbx_description
1 polymer ?
#
loop_
_entity_poly.entity_id
_entity_poly.type
_entity_poly.pdbx_seq_one_letter_code
_entity_poly.pdbx_strand_id
1 'polypeptide(L)'
;MNGWFLVAGALLVVAFFVHSVFGNRLYAAARPEHAALRAYDAWLMGRCGMQMIGADLLLAAGFLLLAGSGVIPRSRELELFVLLTYCAWTLGWLLSLIAERSGSRYYFRLCQWELFLSVALLTGIGTFCG
;
A
#
# COMPACT_ATOMS: atom_id res chain seq x y z
N MET A 1 -8.88 16.73 16.23
CA MET A 1 -8.84 16.32 14.81
C MET A 1 -7.40 16.39 14.33
N ASN A 2 -6.92 15.36 13.64
CA ASN A 2 -5.56 15.31 13.08
C ASN A 2 -5.64 15.33 11.54
N GLY A 3 -5.34 16.50 10.95
CA GLY A 3 -5.42 16.70 9.51
C GLY A 3 -4.47 15.81 8.70
N TRP A 4 -3.30 15.47 9.25
CA TRP A 4 -2.33 14.59 8.59
C TRP A 4 -2.86 13.18 8.42
N PHE A 5 -3.54 12.65 9.44
CA PHE A 5 -4.19 11.34 9.35
C PHE A 5 -5.36 11.34 8.36
N LEU A 6 -6.13 12.44 8.31
CA LEU A 6 -7.21 12.56 7.33
C LEU A 6 -6.68 12.55 5.90
N VAL A 7 -5.60 13.27 5.63
CA VAL A 7 -4.96 13.28 4.30
C VAL A 7 -4.38 11.91 3.97
N ALA A 8 -3.65 11.27 4.89
CA ALA A 8 -3.09 9.94 4.68
C ALA A 8 -4.19 8.89 4.43
N GLY A 9 -5.25 8.91 5.23
CA GLY A 9 -6.39 8.02 5.07
C GLY A 9 -7.13 8.22 3.75
N ALA A 10 -7.36 9.47 3.33
CA ALA A 10 -7.97 9.78 2.04
C ALA A 10 -7.10 9.29 0.86
N LEU A 11 -5.78 9.47 0.95
CA LEU A 11 -4.83 8.97 -0.04
C LEU A 11 -4.91 7.44 -0.16
N LEU A 12 -5.02 6.73 0.95
CA LEU A 12 -5.18 5.26 0.96
C LEU A 12 -6.53 4.81 0.39
N VAL A 13 -7.62 5.55 0.61
CA VAL A 13 -8.92 5.26 -0.04
C VAL A 13 -8.78 5.35 -1.55
N VAL A 14 -8.18 6.43 -2.06
CA VAL A 14 -7.93 6.58 -3.50
C VAL A 14 -7.07 5.45 -4.02
N ALA A 15 -5.98 5.12 -3.31
CA ALA A 15 -5.10 4.02 -3.66
C ALA A 15 -5.83 2.67 -3.69
N PHE A 16 -6.73 2.42 -2.73
CA PHE A 16 -7.57 1.21 -2.71
C PHE A 16 -8.42 1.09 -3.98
N PHE A 17 -9.10 2.15 -4.41
CA PHE A 17 -9.90 2.11 -5.62
C PHE A 17 -9.05 1.92 -6.88
N VAL A 18 -7.94 2.62 -6.99
CA VAL A 18 -6.98 2.44 -8.11
C VAL A 18 -6.47 1.00 -8.13
N HIS A 19 -6.05 0.47 -6.98
CA HIS A 19 -5.54 -0.89 -6.84
C HIS A 19 -6.63 -1.93 -7.19
N SER A 20 -7.84 -1.77 -6.64
CA SER A 20 -8.93 -2.74 -6.83
C SER A 20 -9.50 -2.73 -8.23
N VAL A 21 -9.53 -1.60 -8.92
CA VAL A 21 -10.10 -1.50 -10.27
C VAL A 21 -9.02 -1.74 -11.33
N PHE A 22 -7.99 -0.89 -11.36
CA PHE A 22 -6.97 -0.96 -12.42
C PHE A 22 -5.96 -2.08 -12.19
N GLY A 23 -5.46 -2.23 -10.97
CA GLY A 23 -4.53 -3.30 -10.61
C GLY A 23 -5.15 -4.67 -10.88
N ASN A 24 -6.40 -4.86 -10.49
CA ASN A 24 -7.13 -6.10 -10.71
C ASN A 24 -7.30 -6.44 -12.21
N ARG A 25 -7.60 -5.43 -13.04
CA ARG A 25 -7.71 -5.59 -14.50
C ARG A 25 -6.38 -5.97 -15.14
N LEU A 26 -5.29 -5.29 -14.75
CA LEU A 26 -3.94 -5.60 -15.24
C LEU A 26 -3.52 -7.01 -14.89
N TYR A 27 -3.78 -7.43 -13.65
CA TYR A 27 -3.46 -8.79 -13.19
C TYR A 27 -4.31 -9.84 -13.91
N ALA A 28 -5.60 -9.57 -14.15
CA ALA A 28 -6.46 -10.47 -14.89
C ALA A 28 -6.00 -10.66 -16.35
N ALA A 29 -5.55 -9.57 -16.98
CA ALA A 29 -5.02 -9.60 -18.35
C ALA A 29 -3.68 -10.35 -18.46
N ALA A 30 -2.90 -10.42 -17.38
CA ALA A 30 -1.62 -11.13 -17.33
C ALA A 30 -1.75 -12.63 -16.97
N ARG A 31 -2.97 -13.18 -16.96
CA ARG A 31 -3.20 -14.58 -16.61
C ARG A 31 -2.53 -15.51 -17.63
N PRO A 32 -1.59 -16.39 -17.19
CA PRO A 32 -0.96 -17.34 -18.08
C PRO A 32 -1.91 -18.50 -18.45
N GLU A 33 -1.59 -19.21 -19.53
CA GLU A 33 -2.31 -20.41 -19.90
C GLU A 33 -2.18 -21.51 -18.84
N HIS A 34 -3.24 -22.28 -18.63
CA HIS A 34 -3.26 -23.37 -17.62
C HIS A 34 -2.21 -24.47 -17.87
N ALA A 35 -1.75 -24.64 -19.12
CA ALA A 35 -0.69 -25.59 -19.45
C ALA A 35 0.67 -25.24 -18.83
N ALA A 36 0.91 -23.97 -18.47
CA ALA A 36 2.14 -23.51 -17.83
C ALA A 36 1.98 -23.50 -16.28
N LEU A 37 1.87 -24.68 -15.66
CA LEU A 37 1.54 -24.85 -14.23
C LEU A 37 2.33 -23.94 -13.30
N ARG A 38 3.66 -23.86 -13.43
CA ARG A 38 4.49 -22.99 -12.54
C ARG A 38 4.18 -21.50 -12.71
N ALA A 39 3.96 -21.06 -13.95
CA ALA A 39 3.61 -19.67 -14.22
C ALA A 39 2.21 -19.33 -13.68
N TYR A 40 1.29 -20.29 -13.80
CA TYR A 40 -0.06 -20.15 -13.25
C TYR A 40 -0.07 -20.09 -11.72
N ASP A 41 0.70 -20.96 -11.05
CA ASP A 41 0.83 -20.95 -9.58
C ASP A 41 1.42 -19.62 -9.09
N ALA A 42 2.49 -19.13 -9.71
CA ALA A 42 3.11 -17.85 -9.38
C ALA A 42 2.13 -16.68 -9.59
N TRP A 43 1.38 -16.70 -10.70
CA TRP A 43 0.35 -15.71 -10.97
C TRP A 43 -0.78 -15.76 -9.94
N LEU A 44 -1.25 -16.95 -9.55
CA LEU A 44 -2.31 -17.12 -8.57
C LEU A 44 -1.86 -16.64 -7.18
N MET A 45 -0.63 -16.95 -6.76
CA MET A 45 -0.06 -16.42 -5.51
C MET A 45 -0.01 -14.90 -5.53
N GLY A 46 0.48 -14.30 -6.63
CA GLY A 46 0.46 -12.85 -6.78
C GLY A 46 -0.94 -12.26 -6.76
N ARG A 47 -1.92 -12.97 -7.34
CA ARG A 47 -3.34 -12.57 -7.31
C ARG A 47 -3.91 -12.57 -5.89
N CYS A 48 -3.58 -13.57 -5.09
CA CYS A 48 -3.94 -13.60 -3.67
C CYS A 48 -3.27 -12.45 -2.90
N GLY A 49 -1.98 -12.21 -3.13
CA GLY A 49 -1.24 -11.09 -2.54
C GLY A 49 -1.88 -9.73 -2.86
N MET A 50 -2.35 -9.55 -4.10
CA MET A 50 -3.09 -8.35 -4.51
C MET A 50 -4.34 -8.08 -3.64
N GLN A 51 -5.11 -9.12 -3.29
CA GLN A 51 -6.29 -8.96 -2.44
C GLN A 51 -5.91 -8.61 -1.00
N MET A 52 -4.81 -9.19 -0.50
CA MET A 52 -4.29 -8.87 0.84
C MET A 52 -3.84 -7.41 0.93
N ILE A 53 -3.18 -6.89 -0.11
CA ILE A 53 -2.82 -5.48 -0.20
C ILE A 53 -4.07 -4.59 -0.19
N GLY A 54 -5.11 -4.97 -0.93
CA GLY A 54 -6.38 -4.25 -0.92
C GLY A 54 -7.01 -4.16 0.48
N ALA A 55 -7.00 -5.27 1.22
CA ALA A 55 -7.48 -5.30 2.60
C ALA A 55 -6.63 -4.40 3.52
N ASP A 56 -5.31 -4.44 3.40
CA ASP A 56 -4.40 -3.58 4.17
C ASP A 56 -4.67 -2.09 3.92
N LEU A 57 -4.76 -1.67 2.65
CA LEU A 57 -5.07 -0.28 2.27
C LEU A 57 -6.39 0.19 2.89
N LEU A 58 -7.42 -0.67 2.88
CA LEU A 58 -8.72 -0.32 3.43
C LEU A 58 -8.72 -0.22 4.96
N LEU A 59 -8.07 -1.16 5.64
CA LEU A 59 -7.97 -1.17 7.10
C LEU A 59 -7.14 0.02 7.61
N ALA A 60 -5.99 0.30 6.99
CA ALA A 60 -5.16 1.44 7.34
C ALA A 60 -5.89 2.77 7.06
N ALA A 61 -6.59 2.89 5.92
CA ALA A 61 -7.41 4.06 5.61
C ALA A 61 -8.50 4.28 6.66
N GLY A 62 -9.24 3.21 7.00
CA GLY A 62 -10.30 3.26 8.02
C GLY A 62 -9.76 3.73 9.37
N PHE A 63 -8.67 3.13 9.84
CA PHE A 63 -8.03 3.53 11.09
C PHE A 63 -7.62 5.02 11.07
N LEU A 64 -6.89 5.45 10.05
CA LEU A 64 -6.40 6.83 9.96
C LEU A 64 -7.53 7.86 9.85
N LEU A 65 -8.59 7.57 9.11
CA LEU A 65 -9.75 8.44 8.99
C LEU A 65 -10.53 8.54 10.29
N LEU A 66 -10.77 7.42 10.98
CA LEU A 66 -11.50 7.38 12.24
C LEU A 66 -10.70 8.04 13.38
N ALA A 67 -9.41 7.79 13.48
CA ALA A 67 -8.53 8.42 14.45
C ALA A 67 -8.31 9.90 14.14
N GLY A 68 -8.14 10.25 12.86
CA GLY A 68 -7.95 11.63 12.41
C GLY A 68 -9.17 12.51 12.62
N SER A 69 -10.37 11.99 12.42
CA SER A 69 -11.64 12.68 12.68
C SER A 69 -11.98 12.77 14.18
N GLY A 70 -11.35 11.95 15.02
CA GLY A 70 -11.64 11.88 16.46
C GLY A 70 -12.83 10.99 16.80
N VAL A 71 -13.31 10.17 15.85
CA VAL A 71 -14.39 9.18 16.09
C VAL A 71 -13.91 8.07 17.01
N ILE A 72 -12.66 7.65 16.88
CA ILE A 72 -12.01 6.73 17.81
C ILE A 72 -10.86 7.44 18.56
N PRO A 73 -10.54 7.00 19.79
CA PRO A 73 -9.37 7.51 20.49
C PRO A 73 -8.09 7.18 19.74
N ARG A 74 -7.12 8.07 19.80
CA ARG A 74 -5.79 7.83 19.24
C ARG A 74 -5.06 6.74 20.03
N SER A 75 -4.40 5.83 19.34
CA SER A 75 -3.51 4.82 19.92
C SER A 75 -2.13 4.96 19.30
N ARG A 76 -1.17 5.37 20.13
CA ARG A 76 0.22 5.53 19.68
C ARG A 76 0.82 4.25 19.13
N GLU A 77 0.45 3.12 19.68
CA GLU A 77 0.90 1.80 19.24
C GLU A 77 0.41 1.50 17.83
N LEU A 78 -0.88 1.75 17.55
CA LEU A 78 -1.46 1.55 16.23
C LEU A 78 -0.91 2.57 15.21
N GLU A 79 -0.74 3.83 15.61
CA GLU A 79 -0.12 4.85 14.77
C GLU A 79 1.30 4.46 14.37
N LEU A 80 2.12 3.99 15.32
CA LEU A 80 3.46 3.50 15.06
C LEU A 80 3.45 2.23 14.21
N PHE A 81 2.51 1.33 14.45
CA PHE A 81 2.36 0.13 13.63
C PHE A 81 2.09 0.48 12.17
N VAL A 82 1.15 1.39 11.89
CA VAL A 82 0.86 1.87 10.53
C VAL A 82 2.10 2.54 9.92
N LEU A 83 2.75 3.45 10.66
CA LEU A 83 3.98 4.10 10.21
C LEU A 83 5.06 3.09 9.80
N LEU A 84 5.36 2.14 10.68
CA LEU A 84 6.39 1.13 10.44
C LEU A 84 6.03 0.20 9.28
N THR A 85 4.75 -0.17 9.15
CA THR A 85 4.25 -0.99 8.04
C THR A 85 4.53 -0.28 6.71
N TYR A 86 4.16 0.99 6.56
CA TYR A 86 4.37 1.71 5.30
C TYR A 86 5.84 2.05 5.04
N CYS A 87 6.67 2.25 6.09
CA CYS A 87 8.12 2.30 5.94
C CYS A 87 8.68 0.97 5.40
N ALA A 88 8.26 -0.16 5.99
CA ALA A 88 8.69 -1.49 5.56
C ALA A 88 8.25 -1.80 4.12
N TRP A 89 7.03 -1.41 3.72
CA TRP A 89 6.55 -1.57 2.35
C TRP A 89 7.35 -0.73 1.36
N THR A 90 7.68 0.53 1.71
CA THR A 90 8.55 1.39 0.90
C THR A 90 9.91 0.73 0.68
N LEU A 91 10.56 0.29 1.76
CA LEU A 91 11.87 -0.36 1.71
C LEU A 91 11.80 -1.68 0.94
N GLY A 92 10.82 -2.54 1.22
CA GLY A 92 10.65 -3.82 0.54
C GLY A 92 10.44 -3.65 -0.96
N TRP A 93 9.66 -2.66 -1.38
CA TRP A 93 9.45 -2.35 -2.79
C TRP A 93 10.74 -1.93 -3.48
N LEU A 94 11.46 -0.96 -2.89
CA LEU A 94 12.72 -0.46 -3.44
C LEU A 94 13.79 -1.55 -3.47
N LEU A 95 13.92 -2.34 -2.42
CA LEU A 95 14.87 -3.46 -2.36
C LEU A 95 14.56 -4.51 -3.42
N SER A 96 13.28 -4.79 -3.69
CA SER A 96 12.89 -5.72 -4.76
C SER A 96 13.30 -5.20 -6.14
N LEU A 97 13.10 -3.90 -6.43
CA LEU A 97 13.54 -3.29 -7.69
C LEU A 97 15.06 -3.34 -7.85
N ILE A 98 15.81 -3.14 -6.76
CA ILE A 98 17.28 -3.21 -6.74
C ILE A 98 17.75 -4.66 -6.95
N ALA A 99 17.18 -5.61 -6.22
CA ALA A 99 17.56 -7.03 -6.29
C ALA A 99 17.34 -7.61 -7.70
N GLU A 100 16.24 -7.23 -8.35
CA GLU A 100 15.92 -7.62 -9.73
C GLU A 100 16.69 -6.80 -10.78
N ARG A 101 17.60 -5.93 -10.38
CA ARG A 101 18.37 -5.05 -11.26
C ARG A 101 17.49 -4.30 -12.27
N SER A 102 16.34 -3.87 -11.81
CA SER A 102 15.36 -3.14 -12.64
C SER A 102 15.95 -1.83 -13.14
N GLY A 103 15.79 -1.56 -14.44
CA GLY A 103 16.26 -0.29 -15.02
C GLY A 103 15.53 0.91 -14.40
N SER A 104 16.16 2.10 -14.42
CA SER A 104 15.65 3.35 -13.83
C SER A 104 14.20 3.68 -14.20
N ARG A 105 13.78 3.30 -15.40
CA ARG A 105 12.42 3.47 -15.90
C ARG A 105 11.36 2.79 -15.01
N TYR A 106 11.70 1.67 -14.37
CA TYR A 106 10.74 0.92 -13.54
C TYR A 106 10.46 1.60 -12.21
N TYR A 107 11.38 2.38 -11.67
CA TYR A 107 11.15 3.16 -10.44
C TYR A 107 10.01 4.17 -10.60
N PHE A 108 9.87 4.77 -11.77
CA PHE A 108 8.78 5.71 -12.07
C PHE A 108 7.52 5.02 -12.62
N ARG A 109 7.68 3.91 -13.33
CA ARG A 109 6.54 3.14 -13.86
C ARG A 109 5.80 2.38 -12.77
N LEU A 110 6.51 1.91 -11.75
CA LEU A 110 6.00 1.18 -10.59
C LEU A 110 6.16 2.06 -9.33
N CYS A 111 5.48 3.20 -9.35
CA CYS A 111 5.63 4.26 -8.34
C CYS A 111 4.89 3.99 -7.01
N GLN A 112 4.50 2.75 -6.73
CA GLN A 112 3.82 2.39 -5.48
C GLN A 112 4.61 2.74 -4.22
N TRP A 113 5.94 2.71 -4.29
CA TRP A 113 6.82 3.13 -3.21
C TRP A 113 6.65 4.61 -2.82
N GLU A 114 6.31 5.48 -3.79
CA GLU A 114 6.03 6.89 -3.52
C GLU A 114 4.76 7.06 -2.68
N LEU A 115 3.72 6.27 -2.97
CA LEU A 115 2.52 6.21 -2.16
C LEU A 115 2.83 5.77 -0.73
N PHE A 116 3.56 4.65 -0.58
CA PHE A 116 3.90 4.11 0.74
C PHE A 116 4.75 5.09 1.55
N LEU A 117 5.74 5.72 0.91
CA LEU A 117 6.56 6.76 1.55
C LEU A 117 5.71 7.95 1.98
N SER A 118 4.80 8.42 1.12
CA SER A 118 3.91 9.54 1.42
C SER A 118 3.01 9.25 2.63
N VAL A 119 2.42 8.05 2.69
CA VAL A 119 1.60 7.62 3.82
C VAL A 119 2.45 7.51 5.09
N ALA A 120 3.65 6.95 5.01
CA ALA A 120 4.56 6.87 6.15
C ALA A 120 4.92 8.26 6.69
N LEU A 121 5.28 9.21 5.82
CA LEU A 121 5.60 10.58 6.21
C LEU A 121 4.41 11.29 6.85
N LEU A 122 3.24 11.24 6.23
CA LEU A 122 2.02 11.87 6.77
C LEU A 122 1.61 11.26 8.12
N THR A 123 1.68 9.93 8.23
CA THR A 123 1.39 9.23 9.49
C THR A 123 2.41 9.62 10.55
N GLY A 124 3.71 9.66 10.22
CA GLY A 124 4.77 10.08 11.13
C GLY A 124 4.56 11.52 11.63
N ILE A 125 4.30 12.47 10.74
CA ILE A 125 4.02 13.85 11.12
C ILE A 125 2.78 13.90 12.03
N GLY A 126 1.71 13.19 11.66
CA GLY A 126 0.48 13.14 12.47
C GLY A 126 0.69 12.52 13.86
N THR A 127 1.58 11.54 13.98
CA THR A 127 1.88 10.86 15.25
C THR A 127 2.75 11.72 16.18
N PHE A 128 3.74 12.44 15.64
CA PHE A 128 4.73 13.17 16.45
C PHE A 128 4.47 14.66 16.58
N CYS A 129 3.75 15.27 15.63
CA CYS A 129 3.51 16.71 15.57
C CYS A 129 2.01 17.09 15.59
N GLY A 130 1.10 16.12 15.57
CA GLY A 130 -0.34 16.33 15.44
C GLY A 130 -1.18 16.17 16.72
#